data_a113e29c7d518cac0508185454e4e348
#
_entry.id   a113e29c7d518cac0508185454e4e348
#
_cell.length_a   1.000
_cell.length_b   1.000
_cell.length_c   1.000
_cell.angle_alpha   90.00
_cell.angle_beta   90.00
_cell.angle_gamma   90.00
#
_symmetry.space_group_name_H-M   'P 1'
#
loop_
_entity.id
_entity.type
_entity.pdbx_description
1 polymer ?
#
loop_
_entity_poly.entity_id
_entity_poly.type
_entity_poly.pdbx_seq_one_letter_code
_entity_poly.pdbx_strand_id
1 'polypeptide(L)'
;MKKISICIAMIWAMVIWLTVPGHGQKVQKLAQTGMKFLNVTTDARISGMADAVTAVEGYSTAMFLNPSAMAEMPHFADISFGKVDWIADIKYFYGSAAFSPWSGRYGVIGFTILSVDYGDMIGTIRDDNAANELGYVETGSFSPTALAFGIGYSKALSSKFSVGGNVKYVFQNMGSSIVGLVGAASDANYTRKSYSASVAAFDFGVLYKTGFRSLNIGMCIRNFSKEVRYEDESFQLPLIFRIGAAMDLLDIYPFMSKEYSSLLFSVDATHPRDYPEQINVGLEYLVFKTFSIRAGYSAPNDEYGFTTGIGFQQALKNYRLAVDYAYTPFGAFNAVHRLSAHFSL
;
A
#
# COMPACT_ATOMS: atom_id res chain seq x y z
N MET A 1 -0.43 -40.69 -11.30
CA MET A 1 -1.81 -40.27 -11.43
C MET A 1 -2.54 -40.14 -10.06
N LYS A 2 -2.57 -41.14 -9.18
CA LYS A 2 -3.28 -41.06 -7.87
C LYS A 2 -2.83 -39.90 -6.95
N LYS A 3 -1.54 -39.54 -6.94
CA LYS A 3 -1.05 -38.40 -6.11
C LYS A 3 -1.51 -37.03 -6.61
N ILE A 4 -1.67 -36.85 -7.91
CA ILE A 4 -2.17 -35.63 -8.53
C ILE A 4 -3.65 -35.41 -8.20
N SER A 5 -4.45 -36.47 -8.24
CA SER A 5 -5.88 -36.43 -7.89
C SER A 5 -6.10 -36.05 -6.43
N ILE A 6 -5.25 -36.50 -5.50
CA ILE A 6 -5.33 -36.17 -4.08
C ILE A 6 -4.99 -34.67 -3.86
N CYS A 7 -3.98 -34.13 -4.53
CA CYS A 7 -3.64 -32.71 -4.42
C CYS A 7 -4.74 -31.81 -5.01
N ILE A 8 -5.32 -32.17 -6.13
CA ILE A 8 -6.45 -31.44 -6.72
C ILE A 8 -7.66 -31.50 -5.78
N ALA A 9 -7.96 -32.66 -5.19
CA ALA A 9 -9.04 -32.79 -4.20
C ALA A 9 -8.79 -31.96 -2.93
N MET A 10 -7.54 -31.87 -2.44
CA MET A 10 -7.18 -30.99 -1.31
C MET A 10 -7.33 -29.52 -1.65
N ILE A 11 -6.92 -29.09 -2.85
CA ILE A 11 -7.10 -27.71 -3.31
C ILE A 11 -8.59 -27.39 -3.42
N TRP A 12 -9.40 -28.28 -3.99
CA TRP A 12 -10.85 -28.10 -4.06
C TRP A 12 -11.52 -28.09 -2.67
N ALA A 13 -11.08 -28.93 -1.74
CA ALA A 13 -11.56 -28.91 -0.37
C ALA A 13 -11.18 -27.63 0.36
N MET A 14 -9.98 -27.08 0.13
CA MET A 14 -9.53 -25.80 0.71
C MET A 14 -10.32 -24.62 0.13
N VAL A 15 -10.63 -24.61 -1.17
CA VAL A 15 -11.47 -23.60 -1.82
C VAL A 15 -12.90 -23.65 -1.30
N ILE A 16 -13.47 -24.85 -1.08
CA ILE A 16 -14.83 -25.02 -0.53
C ILE A 16 -14.88 -24.54 0.94
N TRP A 17 -13.83 -24.74 1.73
CA TRP A 17 -13.76 -24.25 3.12
C TRP A 17 -13.70 -22.72 3.21
N LEU A 18 -13.11 -22.06 2.21
CA LEU A 18 -13.06 -20.60 2.12
C LEU A 18 -14.42 -19.96 1.75
N THR A 19 -15.36 -20.74 1.26
CA THR A 19 -16.71 -20.26 0.87
C THR A 19 -17.77 -20.44 1.96
N VAL A 20 -17.42 -20.96 3.14
CA VAL A 20 -18.37 -21.01 4.28
C VAL A 20 -18.52 -19.59 4.80
N PRO A 21 -19.69 -18.94 4.63
CA PRO A 21 -19.93 -17.61 5.17
C PRO A 21 -19.87 -17.69 6.71
N GLY A 22 -18.81 -17.18 7.28
CA GLY A 22 -18.73 -16.96 8.72
C GLY A 22 -19.82 -15.97 9.13
N HIS A 23 -20.77 -16.38 9.93
CA HIS A 23 -21.81 -15.52 10.52
C HIS A 23 -21.19 -14.69 11.67
N GLY A 24 -20.11 -13.94 11.38
CA GLY A 24 -19.65 -12.88 12.25
C GLY A 24 -20.56 -11.66 12.09
N GLN A 25 -21.01 -11.06 13.20
CA GLN A 25 -21.67 -9.75 13.12
C GLN A 25 -20.74 -8.80 12.37
N LYS A 26 -21.21 -8.24 11.25
CA LYS A 26 -20.52 -7.15 10.54
C LYS A 26 -20.48 -5.94 11.46
N VAL A 27 -19.43 -5.79 12.22
CA VAL A 27 -19.14 -4.53 12.91
C VAL A 27 -18.64 -3.57 11.82
N GLN A 28 -19.48 -2.64 11.41
CA GLN A 28 -19.08 -1.58 10.49
C GLN A 28 -18.19 -0.60 11.26
N LYS A 29 -16.90 -0.67 11.03
CA LYS A 29 -15.87 0.23 11.61
C LYS A 29 -15.57 1.42 10.70
N LEU A 30 -16.53 1.88 9.89
CA LEU A 30 -16.31 2.87 8.85
C LEU A 30 -16.00 4.26 9.42
N ALA A 31 -15.11 4.99 8.77
CA ALA A 31 -14.78 6.40 8.99
C ALA A 31 -14.22 6.78 10.38
N GLN A 32 -13.53 5.86 11.07
CA GLN A 32 -12.96 6.12 12.40
C GLN A 32 -11.50 6.63 12.37
N THR A 33 -10.90 6.75 11.20
CA THR A 33 -9.49 7.16 11.04
C THR A 33 -9.33 8.30 10.05
N GLY A 34 -8.35 9.16 10.30
CA GLY A 34 -7.93 10.19 9.36
C GLY A 34 -6.66 9.81 8.59
N MET A 35 -6.19 10.68 7.71
CA MET A 35 -4.99 10.48 6.88
C MET A 35 -4.99 9.16 6.10
N LYS A 36 -6.13 8.81 5.52
CA LYS A 36 -6.38 7.57 4.76
C LYS A 36 -5.45 7.35 3.58
N PHE A 37 -4.82 8.40 3.07
CA PHE A 37 -3.84 8.31 2.00
C PHE A 37 -2.67 7.37 2.32
N LEU A 38 -2.39 7.12 3.62
CA LEU A 38 -1.35 6.18 4.06
C LEU A 38 -1.68 4.70 3.75
N ASN A 39 -2.94 4.37 3.47
CA ASN A 39 -3.37 3.02 3.15
C ASN A 39 -3.32 2.71 1.65
N VAL A 40 -3.19 3.73 0.82
CA VAL A 40 -3.13 3.54 -0.63
C VAL A 40 -1.78 2.93 -1.00
N THR A 41 -1.82 1.77 -1.63
CA THR A 41 -0.62 1.15 -2.20
C THR A 41 -0.25 1.87 -3.48
N THR A 42 0.98 2.36 -3.55
CA THR A 42 1.46 3.19 -4.65
C THR A 42 2.33 2.44 -5.66
N ASP A 43 3.01 1.40 -5.22
CA ASP A 43 3.84 0.58 -6.10
C ASP A 43 3.00 -0.36 -6.98
N ALA A 44 3.29 -0.36 -8.29
CA ALA A 44 2.53 -1.12 -9.28
C ALA A 44 2.73 -2.64 -9.12
N ARG A 45 3.94 -3.11 -8.80
CA ARG A 45 4.20 -4.54 -8.57
C ARG A 45 3.37 -5.06 -7.40
N ILE A 46 3.38 -4.33 -6.29
CA ILE A 46 2.66 -4.66 -5.07
C ILE A 46 1.15 -4.67 -5.32
N SER A 47 0.63 -3.62 -5.94
CA SER A 47 -0.79 -3.50 -6.22
C SER A 47 -1.30 -4.54 -7.22
N GLY A 48 -0.49 -4.91 -8.22
CA GLY A 48 -0.83 -5.98 -9.17
C GLY A 48 -1.04 -7.34 -8.51
N MET A 49 -0.55 -7.53 -7.27
CA MET A 49 -0.73 -8.73 -6.44
C MET A 49 -1.76 -8.50 -5.30
N ALA A 50 -2.66 -7.53 -5.42
CA ALA A 50 -3.63 -7.16 -4.40
C ALA A 50 -3.00 -6.93 -3.01
N ASP A 51 -1.80 -6.34 -2.95
CA ASP A 51 -1.03 -6.03 -1.75
C ASP A 51 -0.58 -7.25 -0.92
N ALA A 52 -0.69 -8.46 -1.48
CA ALA A 52 -0.30 -9.71 -0.84
C ALA A 52 1.23 -9.92 -0.93
N VAL A 53 2.02 -9.08 -0.27
CA VAL A 53 3.49 -9.13 -0.35
C VAL A 53 4.19 -8.98 1.02
N THR A 54 3.46 -9.15 2.11
CA THR A 54 4.01 -9.01 3.48
C THR A 54 5.19 -9.95 3.76
N ALA A 55 5.23 -11.13 3.11
CA ALA A 55 6.29 -12.11 3.22
C ALA A 55 7.25 -12.16 2.00
N VAL A 56 7.12 -11.21 1.06
CA VAL A 56 7.95 -11.13 -0.15
C VAL A 56 9.20 -10.32 0.13
N GLU A 57 10.36 -10.91 -0.20
CA GLU A 57 11.66 -10.28 0.04
C GLU A 57 11.96 -9.14 -0.94
N GLY A 58 12.69 -8.16 -0.49
CA GLY A 58 13.77 -7.65 -1.16
C GLY A 58 13.88 -6.35 -1.88
N TYR A 59 13.00 -5.34 -1.76
CA TYR A 59 13.19 -4.04 -2.45
C TYR A 59 12.97 -2.86 -1.50
N SER A 60 13.39 -1.67 -1.89
CA SER A 60 13.16 -0.43 -1.14
C SER A 60 11.68 -0.16 -0.87
N THR A 61 10.80 -0.58 -1.79
CA THR A 61 9.34 -0.47 -1.66
C THR A 61 8.76 -1.33 -0.53
N ALA A 62 9.51 -2.31 0.00
CA ALA A 62 9.11 -3.07 1.19
C ALA A 62 8.84 -2.16 2.40
N MET A 63 9.49 -0.99 2.48
CA MET A 63 9.24 -0.01 3.53
C MET A 63 7.78 0.46 3.58
N PHE A 64 7.04 0.42 2.48
CA PHE A 64 5.63 0.78 2.46
C PHE A 64 4.71 -0.29 3.04
N LEU A 65 5.19 -1.53 3.21
CA LEU A 65 4.40 -2.66 3.71
C LEU A 65 5.05 -3.37 4.90
N ASN A 66 6.13 -4.09 4.68
CA ASN A 66 6.88 -4.78 5.73
C ASN A 66 8.35 -4.37 5.68
N PRO A 67 8.80 -3.43 6.53
CA PRO A 67 10.18 -2.93 6.46
C PRO A 67 11.24 -4.02 6.69
N SER A 68 10.91 -5.14 7.36
CA SER A 68 11.87 -6.22 7.58
C SER A 68 12.30 -6.95 6.30
N ALA A 69 11.43 -6.96 5.28
CA ALA A 69 11.72 -7.61 4.00
C ALA A 69 12.85 -6.90 3.22
N MET A 70 13.13 -5.63 3.54
CA MET A 70 14.26 -4.89 2.98
C MET A 70 15.61 -5.46 3.41
N ALA A 71 15.70 -6.15 4.58
CA ALA A 71 16.93 -6.78 5.07
C ALA A 71 17.50 -7.84 4.11
N GLU A 72 16.66 -8.38 3.25
CA GLU A 72 16.98 -9.43 2.28
C GLU A 72 17.29 -8.88 0.88
N MET A 73 17.55 -7.59 0.78
CA MET A 73 17.87 -6.93 -0.48
C MET A 73 19.20 -7.44 -1.05
N PRO A 74 19.21 -8.00 -2.28
CA PRO A 74 20.43 -8.61 -2.85
C PRO A 74 21.40 -7.58 -3.44
N HIS A 75 21.00 -6.32 -3.51
CA HIS A 75 21.75 -5.24 -4.17
C HIS A 75 22.30 -4.25 -3.14
N PHE A 76 23.37 -3.55 -3.51
CA PHE A 76 23.93 -2.48 -2.70
C PHE A 76 22.95 -1.33 -2.51
N ALA A 77 22.27 -0.95 -3.58
CA ALA A 77 21.27 0.11 -3.58
C ALA A 77 20.05 -0.30 -4.40
N ASP A 78 18.88 0.12 -3.96
CA ASP A 78 17.61 -0.03 -4.67
C ASP A 78 16.83 1.26 -4.56
N ILE A 79 16.40 1.80 -5.70
CA ILE A 79 15.62 3.03 -5.79
C ILE A 79 14.36 2.73 -6.60
N SER A 80 13.23 3.20 -6.11
CA SER A 80 11.97 3.09 -6.81
C SER A 80 11.23 4.42 -6.76
N PHE A 81 10.50 4.72 -7.81
CA PHE A 81 9.57 5.84 -7.88
C PHE A 81 8.39 5.50 -8.77
N GLY A 82 7.29 6.18 -8.56
CA GLY A 82 6.10 5.95 -9.35
C GLY A 82 5.00 6.95 -9.10
N LYS A 83 3.98 6.79 -9.93
CA LYS A 83 2.77 7.60 -9.94
C LYS A 83 1.54 6.71 -9.90
N VAL A 84 0.51 7.19 -9.19
CA VAL A 84 -0.84 6.59 -9.20
C VAL A 84 -1.83 7.65 -9.63
N ASP A 85 -2.60 7.33 -10.66
CA ASP A 85 -3.81 8.05 -11.00
C ASP A 85 -4.96 7.35 -10.25
N TRP A 86 -5.37 7.97 -9.12
CA TRP A 86 -6.37 7.45 -8.20
C TRP A 86 -7.78 7.91 -8.62
N ILE A 87 -8.80 7.43 -7.92
CA ILE A 87 -10.19 7.88 -8.12
C ILE A 87 -10.32 9.38 -7.87
N ALA A 88 -11.32 10.03 -8.46
CA ALA A 88 -11.63 11.46 -8.32
C ALA A 88 -10.44 12.38 -8.69
N ASP A 89 -9.64 11.99 -9.68
CA ASP A 89 -8.47 12.74 -10.18
C ASP A 89 -7.37 13.01 -9.14
N ILE A 90 -7.41 12.32 -7.99
CA ILE A 90 -6.37 12.39 -6.97
C ILE A 90 -5.10 11.73 -7.51
N LYS A 91 -3.95 12.36 -7.31
CA LYS A 91 -2.67 11.84 -7.79
C LYS A 91 -1.73 11.55 -6.63
N TYR A 92 -1.12 10.37 -6.66
CA TYR A 92 -0.05 10.02 -5.73
C TYR A 92 1.27 9.94 -6.47
N PHE A 93 2.31 10.44 -5.82
CA PHE A 93 3.71 10.26 -6.25
C PHE A 93 4.47 9.66 -5.07
N TYR A 94 5.26 8.65 -5.34
CA TYR A 94 6.11 8.05 -4.32
C TYR A 94 7.54 7.91 -4.79
N GLY A 95 8.45 7.90 -3.83
CA GLY A 95 9.83 7.49 -4.00
C GLY A 95 10.28 6.65 -2.83
N SER A 96 11.13 5.67 -3.09
CA SER A 96 11.84 4.92 -2.06
C SER A 96 13.28 4.69 -2.47
N ALA A 97 14.16 4.64 -1.49
CA ALA A 97 15.55 4.28 -1.69
C ALA A 97 16.02 3.42 -0.51
N ALA A 98 16.78 2.40 -0.78
CA ALA A 98 17.38 1.54 0.24
C ALA A 98 18.86 1.31 -0.07
N PHE A 99 19.67 1.26 0.98
CA PHE A 99 21.12 1.07 0.89
C PHE A 99 21.55 -0.04 1.83
N SER A 100 22.26 -1.02 1.28
CA SER A 100 22.78 -2.20 1.96
C SER A 100 24.32 -2.11 2.06
N PRO A 101 24.89 -1.24 2.93
CA PRO A 101 26.33 -1.09 3.04
C PRO A 101 26.97 -2.38 3.56
N TRP A 102 28.19 -2.65 3.10
CA TRP A 102 28.95 -3.86 3.47
C TRP A 102 28.17 -5.16 3.30
N SER A 103 27.41 -5.28 2.20
CA SER A 103 26.56 -6.44 1.87
C SER A 103 25.56 -6.77 2.99
N GLY A 104 24.98 -5.75 3.61
CA GLY A 104 23.96 -5.92 4.65
C GLY A 104 24.47 -6.33 6.02
N ARG A 105 25.81 -6.42 6.24
CA ARG A 105 26.40 -6.84 7.53
C ARG A 105 25.87 -6.01 8.70
N TYR A 106 25.68 -4.72 8.52
CA TYR A 106 25.17 -3.78 9.54
C TYR A 106 23.69 -3.44 9.33
N GLY A 107 23.02 -4.12 8.42
CA GLY A 107 21.62 -3.87 8.06
C GLY A 107 21.47 -2.97 6.83
N VAL A 108 20.24 -2.68 6.51
CA VAL A 108 19.81 -1.87 5.35
C VAL A 108 19.11 -0.62 5.86
N ILE A 109 19.47 0.53 5.34
CA ILE A 109 18.86 1.82 5.65
C ILE A 109 17.96 2.19 4.47
N GLY A 110 16.74 2.61 4.74
CA GLY A 110 15.76 2.99 3.72
C GLY A 110 15.18 4.37 3.96
N PHE A 111 14.74 4.98 2.86
CA PHE A 111 14.06 6.28 2.83
C PHE A 111 12.82 6.16 1.97
N THR A 112 11.73 6.82 2.37
CA THR A 112 10.51 6.90 1.58
C THR A 112 9.96 8.30 1.57
N ILE A 113 9.33 8.65 0.46
CA ILE A 113 8.52 9.84 0.33
C ILE A 113 7.20 9.45 -0.36
N LEU A 114 6.10 9.99 0.12
CA LEU A 114 4.78 9.85 -0.46
C LEU A 114 4.14 11.22 -0.49
N SER A 115 3.75 11.68 -1.67
CA SER A 115 3.06 12.96 -1.88
C SER A 115 1.70 12.71 -2.53
N VAL A 116 0.69 13.42 -2.06
CA VAL A 116 -0.68 13.35 -2.57
C VAL A 116 -1.16 14.73 -2.96
N ASP A 117 -1.66 14.81 -4.17
CA ASP A 117 -2.33 15.99 -4.72
C ASP A 117 -3.81 15.63 -4.89
N TYR A 118 -4.68 16.33 -4.17
CA TYR A 118 -6.12 16.12 -4.20
C TYR A 118 -6.82 16.96 -5.28
N GLY A 119 -6.04 17.73 -6.06
CA GLY A 119 -6.57 18.67 -7.04
C GLY A 119 -7.16 19.93 -6.42
N ASP A 120 -7.75 20.75 -7.28
CA ASP A 120 -8.39 22.00 -6.87
C ASP A 120 -9.85 21.77 -6.51
N MET A 121 -10.26 22.27 -5.35
CA MET A 121 -11.63 22.22 -4.84
C MET A 121 -12.21 23.63 -4.78
N ILE A 122 -13.45 23.79 -5.19
CA ILE A 122 -14.16 25.09 -5.08
C ILE A 122 -14.80 25.17 -3.69
N GLY A 123 -14.40 26.16 -2.94
CA GLY A 123 -15.02 26.47 -1.66
C GLY A 123 -16.37 27.15 -1.87
N THR A 124 -17.38 26.77 -1.09
CA THR A 124 -18.70 27.40 -1.12
C THR A 124 -19.17 27.71 0.30
N ILE A 125 -19.94 28.79 0.43
CA ILE A 125 -20.70 29.11 1.65
C ILE A 125 -22.18 29.25 1.30
N ARG A 126 -23.03 28.86 2.23
CA ARG A 126 -24.48 29.02 2.09
C ARG A 126 -24.84 30.50 2.03
N ASP A 127 -25.71 30.87 1.11
CA ASP A 127 -26.31 32.20 0.97
C ASP A 127 -27.83 32.06 1.09
N ASP A 128 -28.40 32.64 2.12
CA ASP A 128 -29.84 32.62 2.38
C ASP A 128 -30.57 33.82 1.71
N ASN A 129 -29.89 34.57 0.82
CA ASN A 129 -30.52 35.64 0.06
C ASN A 129 -31.50 35.05 -0.97
N ALA A 130 -32.76 35.44 -0.84
CA ALA A 130 -33.82 34.97 -1.73
C ALA A 130 -33.62 35.32 -3.22
N ALA A 131 -32.75 36.30 -3.53
CA ALA A 131 -32.38 36.64 -4.91
C ALA A 131 -31.30 35.72 -5.50
N ASN A 132 -30.61 34.90 -4.67
CA ASN A 132 -29.63 33.91 -5.12
C ASN A 132 -30.29 32.55 -5.27
N GLU A 133 -30.72 32.23 -6.50
CA GLU A 133 -31.35 30.94 -6.82
C GLU A 133 -30.42 29.72 -6.55
N LEU A 134 -29.10 29.91 -6.53
CA LEU A 134 -28.14 28.84 -6.28
C LEU A 134 -28.06 28.45 -4.79
N GLY A 135 -28.44 29.37 -3.87
CA GLY A 135 -28.40 29.14 -2.44
C GLY A 135 -26.97 29.06 -1.85
N TYR A 136 -25.95 29.36 -2.64
CA TYR A 136 -24.55 29.43 -2.20
C TYR A 136 -23.75 30.48 -2.98
N VAL A 137 -22.62 30.88 -2.42
CA VAL A 137 -21.62 31.75 -3.06
C VAL A 137 -20.28 31.04 -3.05
N GLU A 138 -19.57 31.10 -4.17
CA GLU A 138 -18.21 30.57 -4.28
C GLU A 138 -17.22 31.48 -3.52
N THR A 139 -16.33 30.85 -2.75
CA THR A 139 -15.33 31.53 -1.91
C THR A 139 -13.91 31.44 -2.46
N GLY A 140 -13.76 30.89 -3.66
CA GLY A 140 -12.51 30.64 -4.34
C GLY A 140 -12.06 29.19 -4.24
N SER A 141 -10.97 28.84 -4.92
CA SER A 141 -10.41 27.50 -4.93
C SER A 141 -9.38 27.29 -3.81
N PHE A 142 -9.24 26.06 -3.36
CA PHE A 142 -8.19 25.58 -2.47
C PHE A 142 -7.73 24.20 -2.88
N SER A 143 -6.45 23.87 -2.64
CA SER A 143 -5.82 22.63 -3.09
C SER A 143 -5.25 21.89 -1.88
N PRO A 144 -5.97 20.87 -1.35
CA PRO A 144 -5.46 20.04 -0.28
C PRO A 144 -4.26 19.21 -0.76
N THR A 145 -3.31 18.96 0.14
CA THR A 145 -2.14 18.14 -0.13
C THR A 145 -1.80 17.28 1.08
N ALA A 146 -1.15 16.15 0.84
CA ALA A 146 -0.60 15.34 1.91
C ALA A 146 0.81 14.86 1.56
N LEU A 147 1.63 14.71 2.60
CA LEU A 147 3.02 14.27 2.49
C LEU A 147 3.34 13.30 3.61
N ALA A 148 4.05 12.23 3.31
CA ALA A 148 4.69 11.40 4.31
C ALA A 148 6.16 11.16 3.92
N PHE A 149 7.06 11.36 4.87
CA PHE A 149 8.48 11.08 4.74
C PHE A 149 8.89 10.04 5.77
N GLY A 150 9.56 8.96 5.35
CA GLY A 150 9.96 7.86 6.21
C GLY A 150 11.46 7.57 6.17
N ILE A 151 11.99 7.19 7.33
CA ILE A 151 13.34 6.64 7.49
C ILE A 151 13.21 5.30 8.15
N GLY A 152 13.74 4.24 7.52
CA GLY A 152 13.66 2.88 8.00
C GLY A 152 15.02 2.22 8.14
N TYR A 153 15.03 1.21 8.98
CA TYR A 153 16.17 0.33 9.17
C TYR A 153 15.68 -1.10 9.26
N SER A 154 16.42 -2.01 8.63
CA SER A 154 16.17 -3.44 8.72
C SER A 154 17.45 -4.23 8.83
N LYS A 155 17.37 -5.39 9.47
CA LYS A 155 18.52 -6.28 9.65
C LYS A 155 18.10 -7.74 9.72
N ALA A 156 18.84 -8.59 9.00
CA ALA A 156 18.82 -10.02 9.19
C ALA A 156 19.58 -10.35 10.49
N LEU A 157 18.86 -10.86 11.49
CA LEU A 157 19.44 -11.28 12.77
C LEU A 157 20.03 -12.68 12.67
N SER A 158 19.51 -13.48 11.76
CA SER A 158 20.04 -14.80 11.40
C SER A 158 19.73 -15.09 9.93
N SER A 159 20.19 -16.22 9.41
CA SER A 159 19.86 -16.68 8.05
C SER A 159 18.36 -16.94 7.83
N LYS A 160 17.57 -16.95 8.90
CA LYS A 160 16.11 -17.24 8.84
C LYS A 160 15.23 -16.13 9.36
N PHE A 161 15.77 -15.14 10.06
CA PHE A 161 14.95 -14.17 10.75
C PHE A 161 15.47 -12.76 10.58
N SER A 162 14.60 -11.89 10.05
CA SER A 162 14.86 -10.49 9.81
C SER A 162 13.84 -9.62 10.52
N VAL A 163 14.29 -8.46 11.00
CA VAL A 163 13.46 -7.44 11.65
C VAL A 163 13.64 -6.11 10.95
N GLY A 164 12.64 -5.26 11.01
CA GLY A 164 12.72 -3.91 10.47
C GLY A 164 11.75 -2.96 11.13
N GLY A 165 12.08 -1.70 11.06
CA GLY A 165 11.23 -0.60 11.54
C GLY A 165 11.36 0.61 10.64
N ASN A 166 10.34 1.45 10.66
CA ASN A 166 10.25 2.69 9.92
C ASN A 166 9.61 3.77 10.80
N VAL A 167 10.18 4.95 10.80
CA VAL A 167 9.62 6.14 11.43
C VAL A 167 9.19 7.08 10.32
N LYS A 168 7.92 7.50 10.34
CA LYS A 168 7.35 8.40 9.34
C LYS A 168 6.90 9.71 9.97
N TYR A 169 7.21 10.81 9.33
CA TYR A 169 6.55 12.08 9.58
C TYR A 169 5.45 12.27 8.53
N VAL A 170 4.23 12.41 9.01
CA VAL A 170 3.02 12.49 8.18
C VAL A 170 2.44 13.88 8.35
N PHE A 171 2.16 14.53 7.23
CA PHE A 171 1.60 15.88 7.18
C PHE A 171 0.46 15.92 6.18
N GLN A 172 -0.64 16.59 6.55
CA GLN A 172 -1.76 16.85 5.66
C GLN A 172 -2.18 18.31 5.80
N ASN A 173 -2.23 19.00 4.66
CA ASN A 173 -2.78 20.35 4.53
C ASN A 173 -4.14 20.24 3.84
N MET A 174 -5.19 20.70 4.50
CA MET A 174 -6.56 20.66 3.97
C MET A 174 -6.92 21.95 3.22
N GLY A 175 -5.93 22.84 3.00
CA GLY A 175 -6.14 24.11 2.34
C GLY A 175 -6.62 25.21 3.31
N SER A 176 -7.07 26.29 2.72
CA SER A 176 -7.64 27.41 3.45
C SER A 176 -9.09 27.62 3.02
N SER A 177 -9.99 27.63 3.98
CA SER A 177 -11.40 27.89 3.74
C SER A 177 -11.86 29.15 4.46
N ILE A 178 -12.94 29.74 3.98
CA ILE A 178 -13.62 30.81 4.67
C ILE A 178 -14.52 30.20 5.73
N VAL A 179 -14.31 30.59 6.97
CA VAL A 179 -15.16 30.23 8.10
C VAL A 179 -16.05 31.43 8.40
N GLY A 180 -17.36 31.29 8.16
CA GLY A 180 -18.34 32.32 8.47
C GLY A 180 -19.14 31.96 9.71
N LEU A 181 -19.57 33.00 10.47
CA LEU A 181 -20.59 32.81 11.48
C LEU A 181 -21.93 32.52 10.79
N VAL A 182 -22.59 31.44 11.21
CA VAL A 182 -23.94 31.09 10.72
C VAL A 182 -24.90 32.24 11.04
N GLY A 183 -25.43 32.91 10.02
CA GLY A 183 -26.56 33.81 10.22
C GLY A 183 -26.62 35.13 9.47
N ALA A 184 -25.63 35.58 8.71
CA ALA A 184 -25.75 36.82 7.96
C ALA A 184 -24.81 36.85 6.74
N ALA A 185 -25.35 36.54 5.58
CA ALA A 185 -24.63 36.67 4.30
C ALA A 185 -24.34 38.12 3.88
N SER A 186 -24.93 39.15 4.55
CA SER A 186 -24.79 40.56 4.17
C SER A 186 -23.79 41.37 4.97
N ASP A 187 -23.31 40.90 6.14
CA ASP A 187 -22.41 41.67 7.01
C ASP A 187 -21.20 40.90 7.52
N ALA A 188 -20.70 40.01 6.70
CA ALA A 188 -19.78 38.99 7.17
C ALA A 188 -18.32 39.44 7.18
N ASN A 189 -17.77 39.56 8.34
CA ASN A 189 -16.34 39.41 8.57
C ASN A 189 -15.96 37.94 8.36
N TYR A 190 -15.80 37.52 7.11
CA TYR A 190 -15.29 36.20 6.78
C TYR A 190 -13.83 36.09 7.18
N THR A 191 -13.50 35.14 8.03
CA THR A 191 -12.12 34.84 8.38
C THR A 191 -11.64 33.66 7.54
N ARG A 192 -10.57 33.84 6.80
CA ARG A 192 -9.90 32.73 6.10
C ARG A 192 -9.02 31.99 7.10
N LYS A 193 -9.27 30.69 7.28
CA LYS A 193 -8.52 29.84 8.18
C LYS A 193 -7.86 28.69 7.39
N SER A 194 -6.58 28.46 7.63
CA SER A 194 -5.83 27.34 7.06
C SER A 194 -5.78 26.19 8.05
N TYR A 195 -5.96 25.00 7.55
CA TYR A 195 -6.03 23.79 8.38
C TYR A 195 -4.94 22.80 7.97
N SER A 196 -4.16 22.36 8.94
CA SER A 196 -3.14 21.34 8.74
C SER A 196 -3.00 20.45 9.97
N ALA A 197 -2.60 19.20 9.75
CA ALA A 197 -2.32 18.27 10.81
C ALA A 197 -1.02 17.51 10.51
N SER A 198 -0.25 17.18 11.55
CA SER A 198 0.97 16.38 11.42
C SER A 198 1.15 15.43 12.59
N VAL A 199 1.81 14.30 12.32
CA VAL A 199 2.06 13.27 13.32
C VAL A 199 3.26 12.41 12.94
N ALA A 200 3.98 11.91 13.95
CA ALA A 200 4.94 10.84 13.78
C ALA A 200 4.23 9.49 13.86
N ALA A 201 4.53 8.60 12.92
CA ALA A 201 3.99 7.24 12.86
C ALA A 201 5.13 6.23 12.74
N PHE A 202 4.89 5.03 13.22
CA PHE A 202 5.87 3.96 13.29
C PHE A 202 5.33 2.72 12.61
N ASP A 203 6.21 2.02 11.88
CA ASP A 203 5.95 0.70 11.32
C ASP A 203 6.97 -0.28 11.87
N PHE A 204 6.53 -1.50 12.13
CA PHE A 204 7.39 -2.60 12.58
C PHE A 204 7.07 -3.83 11.78
N GLY A 205 8.10 -4.61 11.46
CA GLY A 205 7.92 -5.83 10.73
C GLY A 205 8.94 -6.90 11.07
N VAL A 206 8.55 -8.13 10.81
CA VAL A 206 9.40 -9.31 10.90
C VAL A 206 9.20 -10.17 9.66
N LEU A 207 10.27 -10.87 9.27
CA LEU A 207 10.27 -11.83 8.18
C LEU A 207 10.98 -13.10 8.66
N TYR A 208 10.32 -14.24 8.48
CA TYR A 208 10.84 -15.55 8.84
C TYR A 208 10.91 -16.48 7.65
N LYS A 209 12.11 -16.93 7.30
CA LYS A 209 12.39 -17.96 6.30
C LYS A 209 12.26 -19.32 6.97
N THR A 210 11.22 -20.06 6.66
CA THR A 210 10.92 -21.33 7.36
C THR A 210 11.98 -22.40 7.15
N GLY A 211 12.73 -22.31 6.05
CA GLY A 211 13.67 -23.33 5.59
C GLY A 211 12.99 -24.45 4.80
N PHE A 212 11.68 -24.42 4.65
CA PHE A 212 10.97 -25.30 3.73
C PHE A 212 10.89 -24.62 2.37
N ARG A 213 11.79 -25.04 1.45
CA ARG A 213 11.86 -24.44 0.11
C ARG A 213 12.04 -22.91 0.21
N SER A 214 11.27 -22.16 -0.56
CA SER A 214 11.22 -20.69 -0.52
C SER A 214 10.06 -20.13 0.32
N LEU A 215 9.47 -20.94 1.22
CA LEU A 215 8.36 -20.48 2.05
C LEU A 215 8.85 -19.48 3.11
N ASN A 216 8.34 -18.28 3.03
CA ASN A 216 8.53 -17.21 3.99
C ASN A 216 7.21 -16.89 4.70
N ILE A 217 7.31 -16.43 5.95
CA ILE A 217 6.22 -15.86 6.73
C ILE A 217 6.61 -14.46 7.16
N GLY A 218 5.73 -13.49 6.92
CA GLY A 218 5.92 -12.10 7.30
C GLY A 218 4.81 -11.61 8.23
N MET A 219 5.16 -10.70 9.14
CA MET A 219 4.19 -9.95 9.95
C MET A 219 4.59 -8.50 9.99
N CYS A 220 3.61 -7.59 9.99
CA CYS A 220 3.88 -6.17 10.17
C CYS A 220 2.73 -5.45 10.85
N ILE A 221 3.08 -4.37 11.55
CA ILE A 221 2.16 -3.36 12.07
C ILE A 221 2.55 -2.05 11.41
N ARG A 222 1.59 -1.34 10.84
CA ARG A 222 1.81 -0.07 10.13
C ARG A 222 0.98 1.05 10.74
N ASN A 223 1.51 2.27 10.60
CA ASN A 223 0.84 3.50 11.01
C ASN A 223 0.51 3.56 12.51
N PHE A 224 1.33 2.93 13.36
CA PHE A 224 1.22 3.08 14.81
C PHE A 224 1.60 4.51 15.20
N SER A 225 0.70 5.22 15.89
CA SER A 225 0.89 6.62 16.25
C SER A 225 0.07 6.99 17.48
N LYS A 226 0.37 8.15 18.04
CA LYS A 226 -0.56 8.82 18.95
C LYS A 226 -1.78 9.34 18.17
N GLU A 227 -2.85 9.65 18.89
CA GLU A 227 -3.99 10.38 18.33
C GLU A 227 -3.59 11.76 17.80
N VAL A 228 -4.21 12.16 16.72
CA VAL A 228 -4.04 13.47 16.10
C VAL A 228 -5.24 14.31 16.46
N ARG A 229 -5.01 15.45 17.09
CA ARG A 229 -6.06 16.42 17.35
C ARG A 229 -6.15 17.40 16.20
N TYR A 230 -7.36 17.57 15.69
CA TYR A 230 -7.69 18.52 14.66
C TYR A 230 -8.83 19.40 15.15
N GLU A 231 -8.54 20.66 15.42
CA GLU A 231 -9.43 21.57 16.13
C GLU A 231 -9.87 20.96 17.48
N ASP A 232 -11.14 20.64 17.64
CA ASP A 232 -11.73 20.09 18.86
C ASP A 232 -11.84 18.56 18.85
N GLU A 233 -11.76 17.93 17.69
CA GLU A 233 -11.92 16.50 17.55
C GLU A 233 -10.57 15.78 17.37
N SER A 234 -10.49 14.56 17.88
CA SER A 234 -9.32 13.71 17.76
C SER A 234 -9.61 12.50 16.85
N PHE A 235 -8.64 12.12 16.04
CA PHE A 235 -8.72 10.92 15.22
C PHE A 235 -7.42 10.11 15.33
N GLN A 236 -7.51 8.85 14.96
CA GLN A 236 -6.36 7.95 14.91
C GLN A 236 -5.93 7.71 13.47
N LEU A 237 -4.64 7.37 13.27
CA LEU A 237 -4.16 6.93 11.97
C LEU A 237 -4.74 5.55 11.61
N PRO A 238 -4.79 5.22 10.31
CA PRO A 238 -5.30 3.93 9.84
C PRO A 238 -4.26 2.83 10.11
N LEU A 239 -4.22 2.37 11.35
CA LEU A 239 -3.37 1.27 11.78
C LEU A 239 -3.77 -0.02 11.09
N ILE A 240 -2.78 -0.74 10.57
CA ILE A 240 -2.97 -2.02 9.89
C ILE A 240 -2.02 -3.05 10.50
N PHE A 241 -2.57 -4.18 10.89
CA PHE A 241 -1.81 -5.40 11.16
C PHE A 241 -1.93 -6.35 9.97
N ARG A 242 -0.82 -6.94 9.54
CA ARG A 242 -0.78 -7.95 8.47
C ARG A 242 0.05 -9.14 8.88
N ILE A 243 -0.39 -10.31 8.46
CA ILE A 243 0.37 -11.56 8.49
C ILE A 243 0.26 -12.19 7.11
N GLY A 244 1.37 -12.63 6.55
CA GLY A 244 1.40 -13.20 5.21
C GLY A 244 2.36 -14.37 5.08
N ALA A 245 2.14 -15.13 4.01
CA ALA A 245 3.02 -16.21 3.58
C ALA A 245 3.25 -16.10 2.08
N ALA A 246 4.48 -16.34 1.64
CA ALA A 246 4.85 -16.30 0.23
C ALA A 246 5.81 -17.45 -0.11
N MET A 247 5.67 -18.00 -1.31
CA MET A 247 6.50 -19.09 -1.79
C MET A 247 6.55 -19.13 -3.33
N ASP A 248 7.69 -19.49 -3.89
CA ASP A 248 7.79 -19.84 -5.32
C ASP A 248 7.26 -21.27 -5.54
N LEU A 249 6.16 -21.39 -6.27
CA LEU A 249 5.51 -22.69 -6.53
C LEU A 249 6.35 -23.62 -7.39
N LEU A 250 7.30 -23.11 -8.18
CA LEU A 250 8.23 -23.93 -8.95
C LEU A 250 9.18 -24.74 -8.06
N ASP A 251 9.28 -24.41 -6.78
CA ASP A 251 10.01 -25.21 -5.79
C ASP A 251 9.33 -26.55 -5.49
N ILE A 252 8.00 -26.61 -5.63
CA ILE A 252 7.22 -27.83 -5.37
C ILE A 252 6.93 -28.56 -6.68
N TYR A 253 6.54 -27.81 -7.69
CA TYR A 253 6.14 -28.33 -9.00
C TYR A 253 7.03 -27.76 -10.11
N PRO A 254 8.20 -28.37 -10.36
CA PRO A 254 9.16 -27.87 -11.34
C PRO A 254 8.72 -28.20 -12.78
N PHE A 255 7.55 -27.68 -13.20
CA PHE A 255 7.05 -27.85 -14.56
C PHE A 255 7.74 -26.93 -15.58
N MET A 256 8.50 -25.93 -15.09
CA MET A 256 9.35 -25.05 -15.88
C MET A 256 10.72 -24.91 -15.22
N SER A 257 11.71 -24.53 -16.02
CA SER A 257 13.06 -24.29 -15.50
C SER A 257 13.09 -23.04 -14.62
N LYS A 258 13.47 -23.18 -13.36
CA LYS A 258 13.70 -22.07 -12.43
C LYS A 258 14.84 -21.14 -12.86
N GLU A 259 15.67 -21.58 -13.76
CA GLU A 259 16.73 -20.76 -14.33
C GLU A 259 16.16 -19.56 -15.09
N TYR A 260 14.99 -19.73 -15.73
CA TYR A 260 14.38 -18.73 -16.60
C TYR A 260 13.06 -18.18 -16.08
N SER A 261 12.43 -18.82 -15.09
CA SER A 261 11.09 -18.48 -14.64
C SER A 261 10.95 -18.59 -13.13
N SER A 262 9.98 -17.87 -12.57
CA SER A 262 9.54 -17.94 -11.17
C SER A 262 8.02 -17.78 -11.12
N LEU A 263 7.36 -18.50 -10.23
CA LEU A 263 5.94 -18.43 -9.99
C LEU A 263 5.70 -18.18 -8.50
N LEU A 264 5.74 -16.90 -8.11
CA LEU A 264 5.52 -16.48 -6.74
C LEU A 264 4.02 -16.49 -6.44
N PHE A 265 3.65 -17.19 -5.38
CA PHE A 265 2.32 -17.18 -4.77
C PHE A 265 2.41 -16.58 -3.38
N SER A 266 1.47 -15.70 -3.05
CA SER A 266 1.43 -15.05 -1.74
C SER A 266 0.01 -14.90 -1.24
N VAL A 267 -0.16 -15.02 0.08
CA VAL A 267 -1.44 -14.81 0.78
C VAL A 267 -1.17 -13.98 2.01
N ASP A 268 -1.94 -12.90 2.18
CA ASP A 268 -1.89 -12.02 3.35
C ASP A 268 -3.27 -11.96 4.02
N ALA A 269 -3.30 -12.08 5.33
CA ALA A 269 -4.44 -11.70 6.16
C ALA A 269 -4.17 -10.30 6.71
N THR A 270 -5.10 -9.39 6.48
CA THR A 270 -5.00 -7.98 6.86
C THR A 270 -6.10 -7.63 7.85
N HIS A 271 -5.73 -7.00 8.96
CA HIS A 271 -6.65 -6.49 9.97
C HIS A 271 -6.50 -4.95 10.06
N PRO A 272 -7.26 -4.19 9.28
CA PRO A 272 -7.30 -2.73 9.39
C PRO A 272 -8.11 -2.31 10.61
N ARG A 273 -7.77 -1.17 11.21
CA ARG A 273 -8.52 -0.63 12.35
C ARG A 273 -9.96 -0.28 11.98
N ASP A 274 -10.19 0.17 10.76
CA ASP A 274 -11.38 0.85 10.29
C ASP A 274 -12.12 0.14 9.16
N TYR A 275 -11.69 -1.07 8.81
CA TYR A 275 -12.36 -1.97 7.88
C TYR A 275 -12.45 -3.38 8.46
N PRO A 276 -13.34 -4.24 7.95
CA PRO A 276 -13.32 -5.67 8.22
C PRO A 276 -11.99 -6.31 7.83
N GLU A 277 -11.71 -7.47 8.42
CA GLU A 277 -10.57 -8.30 8.07
C GLU A 277 -10.64 -8.71 6.60
N GLN A 278 -9.49 -8.69 5.93
CA GLN A 278 -9.36 -9.00 4.51
C GLN A 278 -8.33 -10.10 4.29
N ILE A 279 -8.58 -10.94 3.30
CA ILE A 279 -7.61 -11.89 2.75
C ILE A 279 -7.23 -11.42 1.36
N ASN A 280 -5.94 -11.22 1.17
CA ASN A 280 -5.36 -10.82 -0.10
C ASN A 280 -4.58 -12.00 -0.66
N VAL A 281 -4.78 -12.31 -1.92
CA VAL A 281 -4.07 -13.38 -2.63
C VAL A 281 -3.40 -12.77 -3.84
N GLY A 282 -2.12 -13.06 -4.03
CA GLY A 282 -1.31 -12.57 -5.15
C GLY A 282 -0.57 -13.68 -5.85
N LEU A 283 -0.44 -13.52 -7.17
CA LEU A 283 0.33 -14.39 -8.04
C LEU A 283 1.19 -13.53 -8.97
N GLU A 284 2.49 -13.82 -9.03
CA GLU A 284 3.43 -13.21 -9.98
C GLU A 284 4.11 -14.30 -10.78
N TYR A 285 3.93 -14.29 -12.08
CA TYR A 285 4.65 -15.16 -13.00
C TYR A 285 5.71 -14.35 -13.74
N LEU A 286 6.96 -14.61 -13.44
CA LEU A 286 8.13 -14.04 -14.11
C LEU A 286 8.64 -15.00 -15.18
N VAL A 287 8.66 -14.54 -16.43
CA VAL A 287 9.07 -15.31 -17.62
C VAL A 287 10.38 -14.78 -18.16
N PHE A 288 11.30 -15.68 -18.48
CA PHE A 288 12.64 -15.35 -19.01
C PHE A 288 13.42 -14.35 -18.15
N LYS A 289 13.09 -14.26 -16.85
CA LYS A 289 13.62 -13.24 -15.93
C LYS A 289 13.45 -11.80 -16.43
N THR A 290 12.53 -11.60 -17.37
CA THR A 290 12.35 -10.31 -18.08
C THR A 290 10.91 -9.80 -17.98
N PHE A 291 9.91 -10.66 -18.26
CA PHE A 291 8.51 -10.24 -18.29
C PHE A 291 7.76 -10.79 -17.09
N SER A 292 6.98 -9.94 -16.42
CA SER A 292 6.13 -10.33 -15.31
C SER A 292 4.66 -10.13 -15.65
N ILE A 293 3.84 -11.11 -15.29
CA ILE A 293 2.38 -11.01 -15.31
C ILE A 293 1.92 -11.24 -13.87
N ARG A 294 1.02 -10.38 -13.39
CA ARG A 294 0.52 -10.41 -12.02
C ARG A 294 -0.99 -10.43 -12.00
N ALA A 295 -1.52 -11.14 -11.04
CA ALA A 295 -2.93 -11.15 -10.71
C ALA A 295 -3.09 -11.20 -9.20
N GLY A 296 -4.09 -10.49 -8.70
CA GLY A 296 -4.38 -10.47 -7.28
C GLY A 296 -5.87 -10.39 -7.01
N TYR A 297 -6.27 -10.81 -5.81
CA TYR A 297 -7.64 -10.74 -5.36
C TYR A 297 -7.69 -10.42 -3.87
N SER A 298 -8.55 -9.48 -3.48
CA SER A 298 -8.79 -9.06 -2.10
C SER A 298 -10.25 -9.29 -1.74
N ALA A 299 -10.52 -9.97 -0.63
CA ALA A 299 -11.87 -10.23 -0.14
C ALA A 299 -11.91 -10.32 1.41
N PRO A 300 -13.01 -9.87 2.04
CA PRO A 300 -14.06 -9.03 1.48
C PRO A 300 -13.54 -7.62 1.20
N ASN A 301 -13.93 -7.05 0.07
CA ASN A 301 -13.58 -5.69 -0.28
C ASN A 301 -14.74 -5.09 -1.09
N ASP A 302 -15.29 -3.97 -0.62
CA ASP A 302 -16.43 -3.32 -1.26
C ASP A 302 -16.00 -2.36 -2.40
N GLU A 303 -14.72 -1.98 -2.44
CA GLU A 303 -14.18 -1.03 -3.40
C GLU A 303 -13.62 -1.72 -4.64
N TYR A 304 -12.81 -2.76 -4.45
CA TYR A 304 -12.20 -3.54 -5.53
C TYR A 304 -11.94 -4.99 -5.07
N GLY A 305 -12.04 -5.94 -5.98
CA GLY A 305 -11.72 -7.35 -5.67
C GLY A 305 -10.49 -7.81 -6.43
N PHE A 306 -10.53 -7.69 -7.73
CA PHE A 306 -9.50 -8.18 -8.63
C PHE A 306 -8.51 -7.09 -9.01
N THR A 307 -7.23 -7.44 -9.07
CA THR A 307 -6.16 -6.56 -9.55
C THR A 307 -5.30 -7.30 -10.57
N THR A 308 -4.67 -6.57 -11.48
CA THR A 308 -3.74 -7.17 -12.44
C THR A 308 -2.55 -6.24 -12.66
N GLY A 309 -1.45 -6.82 -13.13
CA GLY A 309 -0.25 -6.06 -13.42
C GLY A 309 0.64 -6.73 -14.46
N ILE A 310 1.44 -5.94 -15.12
CA ILE A 310 2.49 -6.38 -16.02
C ILE A 310 3.79 -5.69 -15.63
N GLY A 311 4.91 -6.33 -15.91
CA GLY A 311 6.22 -5.75 -15.65
C GLY A 311 7.25 -6.16 -16.69
N PHE A 312 8.20 -5.31 -16.90
CA PHE A 312 9.39 -5.56 -17.69
C PHE A 312 10.61 -5.27 -16.85
N GLN A 313 11.55 -6.19 -16.79
CA GLN A 313 12.82 -5.99 -16.10
C GLN A 313 13.99 -6.44 -16.96
N GLN A 314 15.11 -5.72 -16.85
CA GLN A 314 16.34 -6.03 -17.56
C GLN A 314 17.52 -5.94 -16.60
N ALA A 315 18.25 -7.03 -16.45
CA ALA A 315 19.53 -7.04 -15.77
C ALA A 315 20.66 -6.69 -16.76
N LEU A 316 21.45 -5.69 -16.41
CA LEU A 316 22.58 -5.17 -17.20
C LEU A 316 23.84 -5.23 -16.32
N LYS A 317 24.64 -6.30 -16.44
CA LYS A 317 25.85 -6.51 -15.62
C LYS A 317 25.60 -6.29 -14.12
N ASN A 318 25.77 -5.04 -13.66
CA ASN A 318 25.71 -4.65 -12.25
C ASN A 318 24.41 -3.94 -11.88
N TYR A 319 23.53 -3.61 -12.83
CA TYR A 319 22.27 -2.91 -12.54
C TYR A 319 21.08 -3.74 -13.00
N ARG A 320 19.98 -3.51 -12.34
CA ARG A 320 18.67 -3.99 -12.76
C ARG A 320 17.74 -2.80 -12.93
N LEU A 321 17.10 -2.73 -14.07
CA LEU A 321 16.02 -1.79 -14.34
C LEU A 321 14.72 -2.57 -14.43
N ALA A 322 13.65 -2.05 -13.84
CA ALA A 322 12.32 -2.59 -14.04
C ALA A 322 11.30 -1.47 -14.16
N VAL A 323 10.28 -1.73 -14.96
CA VAL A 323 9.09 -0.87 -15.09
C VAL A 323 7.87 -1.75 -14.94
N ASP A 324 6.97 -1.33 -14.09
CA ASP A 324 5.76 -2.07 -13.74
C ASP A 324 4.53 -1.20 -13.93
N TYR A 325 3.46 -1.82 -14.40
CA TYR A 325 2.15 -1.20 -14.51
C TYR A 325 1.11 -2.09 -13.83
N ALA A 326 0.16 -1.46 -13.11
CA ALA A 326 -0.95 -2.16 -12.51
C ALA A 326 -2.28 -1.45 -12.80
N TYR A 327 -3.30 -2.27 -12.92
CA TYR A 327 -4.67 -1.89 -13.16
C TYR A 327 -5.58 -2.46 -12.06
N THR A 328 -6.39 -1.61 -11.45
CA THR A 328 -7.34 -2.00 -10.42
C THR A 328 -8.71 -1.40 -10.76
N PRO A 329 -9.72 -2.20 -11.13
CA PRO A 329 -11.08 -1.69 -11.33
C PRO A 329 -11.68 -1.26 -9.99
N PHE A 330 -12.35 -0.11 -9.94
CA PHE A 330 -12.87 0.48 -8.71
C PHE A 330 -14.40 0.64 -8.74
N GLY A 331 -15.10 -0.40 -9.18
CA GLY A 331 -16.55 -0.45 -9.19
C GLY A 331 -17.21 0.72 -9.95
N ALA A 332 -17.97 1.55 -9.23
CA ALA A 332 -18.65 2.72 -9.81
C ALA A 332 -17.70 3.88 -10.16
N PHE A 333 -16.48 3.86 -9.66
CA PHE A 333 -15.43 4.81 -10.02
C PHE A 333 -14.60 4.28 -11.18
N ASN A 334 -13.91 5.18 -11.87
CA ASN A 334 -12.95 4.77 -12.89
C ASN A 334 -11.85 3.89 -12.29
N ALA A 335 -11.19 3.12 -13.14
CA ALA A 335 -10.08 2.27 -12.71
C ALA A 335 -8.89 3.10 -12.23
N VAL A 336 -8.14 2.54 -11.29
CA VAL A 336 -6.89 3.09 -10.78
C VAL A 336 -5.73 2.53 -11.60
N HIS A 337 -4.86 3.43 -12.06
CA HIS A 337 -3.67 3.12 -12.83
C HIS A 337 -2.41 3.44 -12.03
N ARG A 338 -1.47 2.51 -12.00
CA ARG A 338 -0.19 2.69 -11.32
C ARG A 338 0.96 2.41 -12.27
N LEU A 339 1.96 3.28 -12.24
CA LEU A 339 3.20 3.13 -12.98
C LEU A 339 4.37 3.27 -12.01
N SER A 340 5.26 2.30 -12.02
CA SER A 340 6.46 2.28 -11.17
C SER A 340 7.71 1.99 -11.97
N ALA A 341 8.82 2.58 -11.57
CA ALA A 341 10.14 2.28 -12.10
C ALA A 341 11.09 1.95 -10.94
N HIS A 342 11.93 0.95 -11.15
CA HIS A 342 12.89 0.46 -10.17
C HIS A 342 14.28 0.42 -10.79
N PHE A 343 15.27 0.84 -10.00
CA PHE A 343 16.68 0.77 -10.32
C PHE A 343 17.44 0.13 -9.15
N SER A 344 18.13 -0.97 -9.40
CA SER A 344 18.94 -1.65 -8.39
C SER A 344 20.40 -1.78 -8.84
N LEU A 345 21.36 -1.58 -7.92
CA LEU A 345 22.81 -1.55 -8.14
C LEU A 345 23.53 -2.50 -7.18
#